data_4e436ec18bca451a0c9f764fe6754477
#
_entry.id   4e436ec18bca451a0c9f764fe6754477
#
_cell.length_a   1.000
_cell.length_b   1.000
_cell.length_c   1.000
_cell.angle_alpha   90.00
_cell.angle_beta   90.00
_cell.angle_gamma   90.00
#
_symmetry.space_group_name_H-M   'P 1'
#
loop_
_entity.id
_entity.type
_entity.pdbx_description
1 polymer ?
#
loop_
_entity_poly.entity_id
_entity_poly.type
_entity_poly.pdbx_seq_one_letter_code
_entity_poly.pdbx_strand_id
1 'polypeptide(L)'
;MEEDICGRASEVQNEIQFVMDREQDMGLAMDMLAKGELPLRVTHNDTKLNNIMIDDKTGQAICIIDLDTVMPGLSIFDFGDSIRFGANTAEEDETDLTKVSLSVPLFEIYTRGFLEGCAGSLTEAEVKMLPQGARLMTLECGIRFLTDYLSGDTYFKIAREKHNLDRCRTQFGLVEDMEKKWGEMERIVEAVCKG
;
A
#
# COMPACT_ATOMS: atom_id res chain seq x y z
N MET A 1 -17.51 9.72 -12.52
CA MET A 1 -16.79 10.02 -13.77
C MET A 1 -17.72 10.82 -14.65
N GLU A 2 -17.49 12.10 -14.73
CA GLU A 2 -18.32 12.97 -15.58
C GLU A 2 -17.81 13.00 -17.03
N GLU A 3 -16.54 12.62 -17.27
CA GLU A 3 -15.95 12.62 -18.61
C GLU A 3 -15.06 11.37 -18.80
N ASP A 4 -15.36 10.56 -19.84
CA ASP A 4 -14.50 9.47 -20.29
C ASP A 4 -13.63 9.95 -21.46
N ILE A 5 -12.56 10.70 -21.11
CA ILE A 5 -11.72 11.42 -22.07
C ILE A 5 -11.14 10.50 -23.15
N CYS A 6 -10.79 9.28 -22.79
CA CYS A 6 -10.16 8.31 -23.70
C CYS A 6 -11.10 7.21 -24.19
N GLY A 7 -12.36 7.18 -23.77
CA GLY A 7 -13.32 6.14 -24.12
C GLY A 7 -13.03 4.77 -23.54
N ARG A 8 -12.22 4.70 -22.46
CA ARG A 8 -11.74 3.45 -21.85
C ARG A 8 -12.60 2.96 -20.69
N ALA A 9 -13.54 3.77 -20.18
CA ALA A 9 -14.32 3.43 -19.00
C ALA A 9 -15.17 2.15 -19.19
N SER A 10 -15.65 1.90 -20.40
CA SER A 10 -16.43 0.69 -20.71
C SER A 10 -15.62 -0.60 -20.58
N GLU A 11 -14.29 -0.54 -20.70
CA GLU A 11 -13.39 -1.71 -20.61
C GLU A 11 -13.06 -2.09 -19.16
N VAL A 12 -13.27 -1.19 -18.18
CA VAL A 12 -12.80 -1.31 -16.79
C VAL A 12 -13.93 -1.16 -15.77
N GLN A 13 -15.14 -1.55 -16.14
CA GLN A 13 -16.30 -1.43 -15.24
C GLN A 13 -16.15 -2.24 -13.96
N ASN A 14 -15.48 -3.39 -13.99
CA ASN A 14 -15.22 -4.21 -12.83
C ASN A 14 -14.24 -3.51 -11.86
N GLU A 15 -13.21 -2.88 -12.40
CA GLU A 15 -12.21 -2.14 -11.61
C GLU A 15 -12.84 -0.89 -11.00
N ILE A 16 -13.71 -0.20 -11.71
CA ILE A 16 -14.48 0.93 -11.19
C ILE A 16 -15.40 0.48 -10.06
N GLN A 17 -16.16 -0.60 -10.26
CA GLN A 17 -17.04 -1.13 -9.22
C GLN A 17 -16.26 -1.59 -8.00
N PHE A 18 -15.09 -2.21 -8.17
CA PHE A 18 -14.19 -2.59 -7.09
C PHE A 18 -13.84 -1.41 -6.17
N VAL A 19 -13.58 -0.24 -6.76
CA VAL A 19 -13.31 1.01 -6.03
C VAL A 19 -14.56 1.51 -5.32
N MET A 20 -15.70 1.55 -6.02
CA MET A 20 -16.97 2.04 -5.46
C MET A 20 -17.43 1.21 -4.25
N ASP A 21 -17.23 -0.09 -4.28
CA ASP A 21 -17.59 -1.00 -3.18
C ASP A 21 -16.77 -0.72 -1.90
N ARG A 22 -15.62 -0.01 -2.02
CA ARG A 22 -14.69 0.31 -0.92
C ARG A 22 -14.63 1.79 -0.58
N GLU A 23 -15.49 2.62 -1.16
CA GLU A 23 -15.51 4.08 -0.98
C GLU A 23 -15.58 4.49 0.49
N GLN A 24 -16.40 3.79 1.29
CA GLN A 24 -16.59 4.12 2.71
C GLN A 24 -15.31 3.93 3.54
N ASP A 25 -14.44 3.02 3.15
CA ASP A 25 -13.21 2.73 3.88
C ASP A 25 -12.09 3.74 3.58
N MET A 26 -12.14 4.39 2.42
CA MET A 26 -11.06 5.28 1.95
C MET A 26 -10.89 6.51 2.86
N GLY A 27 -11.96 7.01 3.47
CA GLY A 27 -11.94 8.15 4.37
C GLY A 27 -11.50 7.84 5.80
N LEU A 28 -11.48 6.57 6.19
CA LEU A 28 -11.34 6.15 7.59
C LEU A 28 -10.13 6.75 8.31
N ALA A 29 -8.95 6.68 7.71
CA ALA A 29 -7.72 7.18 8.32
C ALA A 29 -7.74 8.71 8.48
N MET A 30 -8.28 9.43 7.50
CA MET A 30 -8.41 10.89 7.55
C MET A 30 -9.48 11.34 8.54
N ASP A 31 -10.56 10.58 8.68
CA ASP A 31 -11.58 10.82 9.70
C ASP A 31 -11.03 10.63 11.11
N MET A 32 -10.21 9.61 11.33
CA MET A 32 -9.51 9.39 12.60
C MET A 32 -8.50 10.50 12.90
N LEU A 33 -7.77 10.98 11.90
CA LEU A 33 -6.90 12.16 12.04
C LEU A 33 -7.72 13.40 12.43
N ALA A 34 -8.84 13.68 11.76
CA ALA A 34 -9.69 14.82 12.04
C ALA A 34 -10.28 14.77 13.46
N LYS A 35 -10.53 13.57 14.00
CA LYS A 35 -10.98 13.34 15.38
C LYS A 35 -9.86 13.37 16.41
N GLY A 36 -8.59 13.46 15.99
CA GLY A 36 -7.41 13.40 16.87
C GLY A 36 -7.10 12.00 17.39
N GLU A 37 -7.64 10.95 16.80
CA GLU A 37 -7.39 9.55 17.17
C GLU A 37 -6.07 9.04 16.58
N LEU A 38 -5.67 9.55 15.40
CA LEU A 38 -4.37 9.32 14.79
C LEU A 38 -3.56 10.63 14.78
N PRO A 39 -2.31 10.65 15.27
CA PRO A 39 -1.46 11.82 15.20
C PRO A 39 -0.74 11.94 13.87
N LEU A 40 -0.39 13.17 13.48
CA LEU A 40 0.59 13.39 12.42
C LEU A 40 2.00 13.02 12.91
N ARG A 41 2.75 12.37 12.03
CA ARG A 41 4.16 12.01 12.22
C ARG A 41 5.00 12.64 11.09
N VAL A 42 6.30 12.56 11.20
CA VAL A 42 7.18 12.75 10.04
C VAL A 42 7.21 11.42 9.29
N THR A 43 6.75 11.40 8.07
CA THR A 43 6.63 10.22 7.22
C THR A 43 7.46 10.37 5.95
N HIS A 44 7.93 9.25 5.42
CA HIS A 44 8.71 9.21 4.18
C HIS A 44 7.79 9.34 2.95
N ASN A 45 6.64 8.69 2.98
CA ASN A 45 5.58 8.64 1.94
C ASN A 45 5.99 7.98 0.59
N ASP A 46 7.12 7.28 0.56
CA ASP A 46 7.55 6.42 -0.55
C ASP A 46 8.49 5.33 -0.02
N THR A 47 7.97 4.46 0.86
CA THR A 47 8.73 3.47 1.63
C THR A 47 8.98 2.15 0.90
N LYS A 48 8.91 2.18 -0.43
CA LYS A 48 9.26 1.01 -1.24
C LYS A 48 10.71 0.57 -1.01
N LEU A 49 10.98 -0.72 -1.11
CA LEU A 49 12.30 -1.32 -0.84
C LEU A 49 13.42 -0.69 -1.69
N ASN A 50 13.12 -0.19 -2.88
CA ASN A 50 14.08 0.47 -3.77
C ASN A 50 14.67 1.76 -3.19
N ASN A 51 14.05 2.34 -2.16
CA ASN A 51 14.53 3.53 -1.46
C ASN A 51 15.39 3.21 -0.23
N ILE A 52 15.79 1.95 -0.07
CA ILE A 52 16.71 1.49 0.97
C ILE A 52 18.01 1.02 0.30
N MET A 53 19.13 1.65 0.66
CA MET A 53 20.45 1.16 0.25
C MET A 53 20.91 0.05 1.17
N ILE A 54 21.34 -1.05 0.58
CA ILE A 54 21.82 -2.24 1.28
C ILE A 54 23.30 -2.43 0.94
N ASP A 55 24.11 -2.71 1.93
CA ASP A 55 25.53 -3.05 1.75
C ASP A 55 25.69 -4.44 1.13
N ASP A 56 26.31 -4.52 -0.03
CA ASP A 56 26.45 -5.77 -0.79
C ASP A 56 27.26 -6.86 -0.06
N LYS A 57 28.08 -6.50 0.93
CA LYS A 57 28.93 -7.45 1.66
C LYS A 57 28.27 -7.97 2.92
N THR A 58 27.55 -7.11 3.62
CA THR A 58 26.95 -7.43 4.92
C THR A 58 25.46 -7.75 4.83
N GLY A 59 24.79 -7.34 3.75
CA GLY A 59 23.34 -7.43 3.60
C GLY A 59 22.56 -6.51 4.56
N GLN A 60 23.22 -5.54 5.18
CA GLN A 60 22.58 -4.61 6.11
C GLN A 60 22.15 -3.33 5.41
N ALA A 61 21.02 -2.77 5.86
CA ALA A 61 20.59 -1.45 5.43
C ALA A 61 21.58 -0.38 5.88
N ILE A 62 21.98 0.51 4.94
CA ILE A 62 22.95 1.59 5.17
C ILE A 62 22.22 2.91 5.39
N CYS A 63 21.30 3.25 4.50
CA CYS A 63 20.53 4.49 4.57
C CYS A 63 19.25 4.40 3.75
N ILE A 64 18.35 5.34 4.02
CA ILE A 64 17.13 5.60 3.24
C ILE A 64 17.43 6.76 2.30
N ILE A 65 16.94 6.69 1.06
CA ILE A 65 17.12 7.69 0.00
C ILE A 65 15.75 8.16 -0.50
N ASP A 66 15.76 9.12 -1.44
CA ASP A 66 14.54 9.67 -2.07
C ASP A 66 13.65 10.42 -1.04
N LEU A 67 14.27 11.39 -0.35
CA LEU A 67 13.68 12.10 0.79
C LEU A 67 12.81 13.31 0.41
N ASP A 68 12.55 13.56 -0.86
CA ASP A 68 11.79 14.70 -1.35
C ASP A 68 10.28 14.61 -1.04
N THR A 69 9.79 13.42 -0.69
CA THR A 69 8.41 13.19 -0.22
C THR A 69 8.24 13.24 1.30
N VAL A 70 9.32 13.50 2.06
CA VAL A 70 9.26 13.58 3.53
C VAL A 70 8.42 14.77 3.97
N MET A 71 7.31 14.51 4.65
CA MET A 71 6.39 15.52 5.14
C MET A 71 5.55 14.98 6.32
N PRO A 72 4.75 15.84 7.01
CA PRO A 72 3.77 15.35 7.97
C PRO A 72 2.75 14.41 7.33
N GLY A 73 2.57 13.22 7.90
CA GLY A 73 1.66 12.20 7.42
C GLY A 73 1.25 11.22 8.52
N LEU A 74 0.59 10.14 8.14
CA LEU A 74 0.21 9.07 9.05
C LEU A 74 1.22 7.92 8.96
N SER A 75 1.74 7.46 10.10
CA SER A 75 2.69 6.34 10.17
C SER A 75 2.20 5.06 9.49
N ILE A 76 0.89 4.85 9.50
CA ILE A 76 0.24 3.70 8.85
C ILE A 76 0.40 3.70 7.32
N PHE A 77 0.64 4.86 6.71
CA PHE A 77 0.86 4.97 5.26
C PHE A 77 2.27 4.52 4.88
N ASP A 78 3.29 4.89 5.66
CA ASP A 78 4.65 4.38 5.46
C ASP A 78 4.72 2.86 5.63
N PHE A 79 4.08 2.34 6.70
CA PHE A 79 3.93 0.89 6.87
C PHE A 79 3.21 0.27 5.68
N GLY A 80 2.09 0.86 5.28
CA GLY A 80 1.24 0.33 4.21
C GLY A 80 1.95 0.24 2.87
N ASP A 81 2.70 1.27 2.50
CA ASP A 81 3.46 1.28 1.24
C ASP A 81 4.60 0.25 1.27
N SER A 82 5.28 0.07 2.41
CA SER A 82 6.27 -0.99 2.60
C SER A 82 5.68 -2.39 2.39
N ILE A 83 4.47 -2.65 2.92
CA ILE A 83 3.77 -3.93 2.76
C ILE A 83 3.33 -4.15 1.32
N ARG A 84 2.71 -3.13 0.71
CA ARG A 84 2.27 -3.17 -0.69
C ARG A 84 3.38 -3.63 -1.63
N PHE A 85 4.58 -3.09 -1.43
CA PHE A 85 5.74 -3.39 -2.27
C PHE A 85 6.47 -4.65 -1.79
N GLY A 86 6.76 -4.76 -0.50
CA GLY A 86 7.69 -5.76 0.04
C GLY A 86 7.06 -7.09 0.43
N ALA A 87 5.74 -7.16 0.64
CA ALA A 87 5.04 -8.38 1.03
C ALA A 87 4.14 -8.95 -0.08
N ASN A 88 4.12 -8.37 -1.27
CA ASN A 88 3.49 -8.96 -2.44
C ASN A 88 4.36 -10.09 -2.99
N THR A 89 3.75 -11.21 -3.38
CA THR A 89 4.45 -12.36 -3.99
C THR A 89 4.71 -12.18 -5.49
N ALA A 90 4.13 -11.17 -6.12
CA ALA A 90 4.22 -10.90 -7.55
C ALA A 90 4.85 -9.53 -7.82
N GLU A 91 5.33 -9.34 -9.04
CA GLU A 91 5.76 -8.03 -9.54
C GLU A 91 4.57 -7.06 -9.63
N GLU A 92 4.84 -5.76 -9.61
CA GLU A 92 3.80 -4.72 -9.62
C GLU A 92 2.91 -4.77 -10.86
N ASP A 93 3.41 -5.27 -11.98
CA ASP A 93 2.75 -5.35 -13.27
C ASP A 93 2.48 -6.80 -13.75
N GLU A 94 2.39 -7.75 -12.80
CA GLU A 94 2.08 -9.16 -13.09
C GLU A 94 0.71 -9.29 -13.77
N THR A 95 0.66 -10.00 -14.88
CA THR A 95 -0.58 -10.23 -15.64
C THR A 95 -1.32 -11.50 -15.21
N ASP A 96 -0.62 -12.44 -14.59
CA ASP A 96 -1.20 -13.65 -13.99
C ASP A 96 -1.59 -13.39 -12.54
N LEU A 97 -2.81 -12.93 -12.33
CA LEU A 97 -3.31 -12.57 -11.01
C LEU A 97 -3.35 -13.73 -10.00
N THR A 98 -3.21 -14.98 -10.45
CA THR A 98 -3.13 -16.15 -9.55
C THR A 98 -1.83 -16.17 -8.74
N LYS A 99 -0.82 -15.42 -9.17
CA LYS A 99 0.46 -15.28 -8.45
C LYS A 99 0.45 -14.16 -7.42
N VAL A 100 -0.54 -13.26 -7.49
CA VAL A 100 -0.66 -12.09 -6.61
C VAL A 100 -1.21 -12.53 -5.26
N SER A 101 -0.42 -12.38 -4.21
CA SER A 101 -0.82 -12.75 -2.86
C SER A 101 -0.01 -11.98 -1.82
N LEU A 102 -0.60 -11.68 -0.69
CA LEU A 102 0.12 -11.21 0.49
C LEU A 102 0.92 -12.37 1.10
N SER A 103 2.23 -12.22 1.16
CA SER A 103 3.10 -13.13 1.92
C SER A 103 2.96 -12.85 3.41
N VAL A 104 2.24 -13.70 4.11
CA VAL A 104 2.04 -13.59 5.56
C VAL A 104 3.37 -13.61 6.33
N PRO A 105 4.35 -14.46 6.01
CA PRO A 105 5.65 -14.41 6.65
C PRO A 105 6.39 -13.07 6.46
N LEU A 106 6.34 -12.48 5.27
CA LEU A 106 6.93 -11.16 5.02
C LEU A 106 6.16 -10.07 5.76
N PHE A 107 4.82 -10.11 5.77
CA PHE A 107 4.01 -9.19 6.56
C PHE A 107 4.42 -9.21 8.05
N GLU A 108 4.64 -10.39 8.64
CA GLU A 108 5.11 -10.50 10.03
C GLU A 108 6.50 -9.88 10.22
N ILE A 109 7.46 -10.16 9.32
CA ILE A 109 8.82 -9.63 9.40
C ILE A 109 8.80 -8.09 9.29
N TYR A 110 8.05 -7.53 8.34
CA TYR A 110 7.89 -6.09 8.18
C TYR A 110 7.22 -5.45 9.40
N THR A 111 6.17 -6.08 9.94
CA THR A 111 5.47 -5.59 11.15
C THR A 111 6.42 -5.53 12.33
N ARG A 112 7.22 -6.58 12.55
CA ARG A 112 8.21 -6.62 13.61
C ARG A 112 9.26 -5.53 13.46
N GLY A 113 9.90 -5.44 12.29
CA GLY A 113 10.91 -4.43 12.02
C GLY A 113 10.40 -3.01 12.12
N PHE A 114 9.18 -2.73 11.64
CA PHE A 114 8.55 -1.43 11.74
C PHE A 114 8.28 -1.03 13.20
N LEU A 115 7.70 -1.91 14.00
CA LEU A 115 7.41 -1.66 15.41
C LEU A 115 8.69 -1.52 16.26
N GLU A 116 9.71 -2.34 15.98
CA GLU A 116 11.03 -2.20 16.59
C GLU A 116 11.67 -0.85 16.25
N GLY A 117 11.63 -0.44 14.97
CA GLY A 117 12.16 0.84 14.52
C GLY A 117 11.43 2.05 15.11
N CYS A 118 10.13 1.94 15.35
CA CYS A 118 9.34 2.97 16.01
C CYS A 118 9.59 3.05 17.52
N ALA A 119 10.28 2.07 18.13
CA ALA A 119 10.73 2.08 19.52
C ALA A 119 9.63 2.47 20.54
N GLY A 120 8.40 2.00 20.34
CA GLY A 120 7.26 2.28 21.20
C GLY A 120 6.68 3.71 21.09
N SER A 121 7.04 4.46 20.05
CA SER A 121 6.52 5.83 19.83
C SER A 121 5.11 5.87 19.25
N LEU A 122 4.61 4.76 18.68
CA LEU A 122 3.28 4.67 18.11
C LEU A 122 2.22 4.55 19.21
N THR A 123 1.07 5.16 18.98
CA THR A 123 -0.11 4.98 19.83
C THR A 123 -0.76 3.62 19.57
N GLU A 124 -1.58 3.15 20.50
CA GLU A 124 -2.34 1.91 20.34
C GLU A 124 -3.27 1.97 19.10
N ALA A 125 -3.81 3.15 18.80
CA ALA A 125 -4.65 3.36 17.62
C ALA A 125 -3.85 3.21 16.32
N GLU A 126 -2.63 3.79 16.24
CA GLU A 126 -1.76 3.62 15.08
C GLU A 126 -1.42 2.15 14.85
N VAL A 127 -1.05 1.44 15.91
CA VAL A 127 -0.71 0.02 15.83
C VAL A 127 -1.89 -0.82 15.33
N LYS A 128 -3.10 -0.62 15.87
CA LYS A 128 -4.30 -1.31 15.42
C LYS A 128 -4.66 -1.04 13.96
N MET A 129 -4.27 0.12 13.46
CA MET A 129 -4.54 0.54 12.09
C MET A 129 -3.48 0.07 11.07
N LEU A 130 -2.41 -0.63 11.47
CA LEU A 130 -1.39 -1.11 10.54
C LEU A 130 -1.95 -2.00 9.41
N PRO A 131 -2.82 -3.01 9.68
CA PRO A 131 -3.44 -3.79 8.61
C PRO A 131 -4.26 -2.92 7.65
N GLN A 132 -4.99 -1.95 8.20
CA GLN A 132 -5.78 -1.02 7.39
C GLN A 132 -4.90 -0.10 6.56
N GLY A 133 -3.76 0.35 7.09
CA GLY A 133 -2.76 1.11 6.35
C GLY A 133 -2.24 0.35 5.13
N ALA A 134 -1.91 -0.93 5.29
CA ALA A 134 -1.49 -1.80 4.19
C ALA A 134 -2.56 -1.90 3.09
N ARG A 135 -3.81 -2.15 3.48
CA ARG A 135 -4.94 -2.23 2.55
C ARG A 135 -5.21 -0.89 1.86
N LEU A 136 -5.21 0.24 2.60
CA LEU A 136 -5.48 1.56 2.05
C LEU A 136 -4.41 2.01 1.05
N MET A 137 -3.13 1.84 1.37
CA MET A 137 -2.05 2.22 0.46
C MET A 137 -2.02 1.37 -0.81
N THR A 138 -2.36 0.08 -0.70
CA THR A 138 -2.49 -0.79 -1.87
C THR A 138 -3.67 -0.37 -2.74
N LEU A 139 -4.82 -0.08 -2.14
CA LEU A 139 -6.01 0.39 -2.84
C LEU A 139 -5.77 1.74 -3.52
N GLU A 140 -5.18 2.71 -2.82
CA GLU A 140 -4.83 4.04 -3.34
C GLU A 140 -3.93 3.93 -4.58
N CYS A 141 -2.87 3.12 -4.48
CA CYS A 141 -1.95 2.91 -5.59
C CYS A 141 -2.67 2.30 -6.81
N GLY A 142 -3.54 1.31 -6.59
CA GLY A 142 -4.36 0.73 -7.65
C GLY A 142 -5.30 1.75 -8.30
N ILE A 143 -5.92 2.62 -7.50
CA ILE A 143 -6.78 3.71 -8.00
C ILE A 143 -5.98 4.70 -8.84
N ARG A 144 -4.75 5.05 -8.44
CA ARG A 144 -3.89 5.94 -9.23
C ARG A 144 -3.55 5.34 -10.59
N PHE A 145 -3.21 4.05 -10.65
CA PHE A 145 -2.97 3.35 -11.92
C PHE A 145 -4.24 3.31 -12.80
N LEU A 146 -5.42 3.06 -12.20
CA LEU A 146 -6.68 3.10 -12.93
C LEU A 146 -6.99 4.49 -13.46
N THR A 147 -6.77 5.51 -12.65
CA THR A 147 -6.99 6.91 -13.03
C THR A 147 -6.09 7.31 -14.19
N ASP A 148 -4.82 6.95 -14.14
CA ASP A 148 -3.87 7.25 -15.22
C ASP A 148 -4.22 6.49 -16.50
N TYR A 149 -4.62 5.22 -16.41
CA TYR A 149 -5.13 4.47 -17.56
C TYR A 149 -6.34 5.15 -18.21
N LEU A 150 -7.31 5.58 -17.42
CA LEU A 150 -8.50 6.30 -17.89
C LEU A 150 -8.17 7.67 -18.48
N SER A 151 -7.09 8.29 -18.00
CA SER A 151 -6.58 9.60 -18.47
C SER A 151 -5.64 9.51 -19.67
N GLY A 152 -5.36 8.30 -20.19
CA GLY A 152 -4.53 8.09 -21.36
C GLY A 152 -3.06 7.80 -21.10
N ASP A 153 -2.71 7.29 -19.91
CA ASP A 153 -1.36 6.90 -19.50
C ASP A 153 -0.36 8.07 -19.55
N THR A 154 -0.71 9.18 -18.90
CA THR A 154 0.03 10.44 -18.98
C THR A 154 0.97 10.69 -17.81
N TYR A 155 0.77 10.03 -16.68
CA TYR A 155 1.53 10.24 -15.44
C TYR A 155 2.62 9.19 -15.25
N PHE A 156 2.26 7.91 -15.22
CA PHE A 156 3.22 6.82 -15.03
C PHE A 156 3.85 6.40 -16.34
N LYS A 157 5.17 6.18 -16.33
CA LYS A 157 5.86 5.64 -17.50
C LYS A 157 5.36 4.22 -17.78
N ILE A 158 4.86 4.01 -19.01
CA ILE A 158 4.42 2.71 -19.49
C ILE A 158 5.48 2.08 -20.41
N ALA A 159 5.61 0.76 -20.38
CA ALA A 159 6.48 -0.03 -21.26
C ALA A 159 5.68 -0.78 -22.35
N ARG A 160 4.37 -0.90 -22.21
CA ARG A 160 3.47 -1.62 -23.12
C ARG A 160 2.05 -1.07 -23.03
N GLU A 161 1.22 -1.43 -23.98
CA GLU A 161 -0.23 -1.15 -23.92
C GLU A 161 -0.84 -1.79 -22.66
N LYS A 162 -1.80 -1.10 -22.03
CA LYS A 162 -2.50 -1.53 -20.80
C LYS A 162 -1.61 -1.75 -19.57
N HIS A 163 -0.35 -1.27 -19.58
CA HIS A 163 0.58 -1.47 -18.48
C HIS A 163 0.03 -0.96 -17.14
N ASN A 164 -0.58 0.24 -17.11
CA ASN A 164 -1.20 0.75 -15.90
C ASN A 164 -2.46 -0.02 -15.48
N LEU A 165 -3.19 -0.60 -16.43
CA LEU A 165 -4.33 -1.47 -16.12
C LEU A 165 -3.87 -2.79 -15.48
N ASP A 166 -2.76 -3.37 -15.96
CA ASP A 166 -2.15 -4.56 -15.35
C ASP A 166 -1.71 -4.24 -13.92
N ARG A 167 -1.02 -3.12 -13.70
CA ARG A 167 -0.64 -2.64 -12.36
C ARG A 167 -1.85 -2.43 -11.44
N CYS A 168 -2.90 -1.78 -11.94
CA CYS A 168 -4.15 -1.62 -11.20
C CYS A 168 -4.70 -2.97 -10.73
N ARG A 169 -4.80 -3.94 -11.62
CA ARG A 169 -5.32 -5.28 -11.34
C ARG A 169 -4.49 -6.05 -10.34
N THR A 170 -3.16 -5.91 -10.42
CA THR A 170 -2.25 -6.48 -9.43
C THR A 170 -2.51 -5.90 -8.03
N GLN A 171 -2.63 -4.57 -7.92
CA GLN A 171 -2.94 -3.94 -6.63
C GLN A 171 -4.32 -4.38 -6.10
N PHE A 172 -5.34 -4.42 -6.94
CA PHE A 172 -6.67 -4.85 -6.51
C PHE A 172 -6.71 -6.33 -6.11
N GLY A 173 -5.99 -7.20 -6.82
CA GLY A 173 -5.81 -8.59 -6.43
C GLY A 173 -5.15 -8.74 -5.06
N LEU A 174 -4.14 -7.89 -4.78
CA LEU A 174 -3.48 -7.87 -3.47
C LEU A 174 -4.42 -7.38 -2.37
N VAL A 175 -5.26 -6.36 -2.63
CA VAL A 175 -6.31 -5.91 -1.69
C VAL A 175 -7.27 -7.03 -1.36
N GLU A 176 -7.78 -7.75 -2.36
CA GLU A 176 -8.67 -8.90 -2.14
C GLU A 176 -8.03 -9.99 -1.28
N ASP A 177 -6.74 -10.26 -1.51
CA ASP A 177 -6.03 -11.28 -0.75
C ASP A 177 -5.77 -10.84 0.69
N MET A 178 -5.47 -9.55 0.93
CA MET A 178 -5.40 -8.95 2.27
C MET A 178 -6.75 -9.08 3.00
N GLU A 179 -7.86 -8.80 2.31
CA GLU A 179 -9.21 -8.94 2.88
C GLU A 179 -9.52 -10.38 3.28
N LYS A 180 -9.12 -11.36 2.48
CA LYS A 180 -9.24 -12.80 2.83
C LYS A 180 -8.38 -13.18 4.04
N LYS A 181 -7.21 -12.57 4.20
CA LYS A 181 -6.24 -12.84 5.28
C LYS A 181 -6.36 -11.86 6.46
N TRP A 182 -7.42 -11.04 6.49
CA TRP A 182 -7.56 -9.96 7.46
C TRP A 182 -7.33 -10.37 8.92
N GLY A 183 -8.02 -11.39 9.38
CA GLY A 183 -7.88 -11.87 10.76
C GLY A 183 -6.50 -12.46 11.08
N GLU A 184 -5.71 -12.86 10.06
CA GLU A 184 -4.32 -13.29 10.25
C GLU A 184 -3.39 -12.08 10.40
N MET A 185 -3.60 -11.03 9.59
CA MET A 185 -2.87 -9.77 9.71
C MET A 185 -3.07 -9.13 11.10
N GLU A 186 -4.31 -9.05 11.58
CA GLU A 186 -4.62 -8.52 12.92
C GLU A 186 -3.92 -9.32 14.02
N ARG A 187 -4.01 -10.65 13.98
CA ARG A 187 -3.34 -11.52 14.96
C ARG A 187 -1.82 -11.34 14.99
N ILE A 188 -1.20 -11.14 13.83
CA ILE A 188 0.25 -10.90 13.73
C ILE A 188 0.60 -9.58 14.43
N VAL A 189 -0.11 -8.49 14.10
CA VAL A 189 0.13 -7.18 14.73
C VAL A 189 0.00 -7.27 16.25
N GLU A 190 -1.07 -7.92 16.74
CA GLU A 190 -1.27 -8.12 18.18
C GLU A 190 -0.17 -8.98 18.83
N ALA A 191 0.27 -10.02 18.17
CA ALA A 191 1.31 -10.91 18.71
C ALA A 191 2.67 -10.21 18.82
N VAL A 192 3.04 -9.43 17.78
CA VAL A 192 4.30 -8.65 17.76
C VAL A 192 4.30 -7.57 18.84
N CYS A 193 3.17 -6.95 19.16
CA CYS A 193 3.08 -5.94 20.21
C CYS A 193 3.19 -6.52 21.63
N LYS A 194 2.89 -7.80 21.82
CA LYS A 194 2.93 -8.44 23.15
C LYS A 194 4.27 -9.10 23.47
N GLY A 195 5.13 -9.29 22.51
CA GLY A 195 6.45 -9.92 22.65
C GLY A 195 7.58 -8.94 22.79
#